data_ee92e4f65ac1e55568d808b188067a48
#
_entry.id   ee92e4f65ac1e55568d808b188067a48
#
_cell.length_a   1.000
_cell.length_b   1.000
_cell.length_c   1.000
_cell.angle_alpha   90.00
_cell.angle_beta   90.00
_cell.angle_gamma   90.00
#
_symmetry.space_group_name_H-M   'P 1'
#
loop_
_entity.id
_entity.type
_entity.pdbx_description
1 polymer ?
#
loop_
_entity_poly.entity_id
_entity_poly.type
_entity_poly.pdbx_seq_one_letter_code
_entity_poly.pdbx_strand_id
1 'polypeptide(L)'
;MVKSIDIRQLSEAISVEKDNGTKVNYFLYPEFEIHQNVLPANTIQDWHKHQAIEEIIVPTKGNVTIQVLEDNAVRTYTANCGEVLRVKQSIHRIIGDDKEETEFIVFRFVPTGNDQSDKIKNDKVDCEKLVAEILKEK
;
A
#
# COMPACT_ATOMS: atom_id res chain seq x y z
N MET A 1 -6.03 -25.62 -17.19
CA MET A 1 -7.06 -24.56 -17.20
C MET A 1 -6.41 -23.22 -16.83
N VAL A 2 -6.67 -22.20 -17.63
CA VAL A 2 -6.17 -20.85 -17.34
C VAL A 2 -7.12 -20.16 -16.37
N LYS A 3 -6.59 -19.68 -15.26
CA LYS A 3 -7.37 -18.89 -14.32
C LYS A 3 -7.51 -17.45 -14.81
N SER A 4 -8.71 -16.91 -14.70
CA SER A 4 -8.98 -15.51 -15.06
C SER A 4 -8.59 -14.52 -13.98
N ILE A 5 -8.29 -15.01 -12.79
CA ILE A 5 -7.88 -14.18 -11.64
C ILE A 5 -6.62 -14.74 -11.01
N ASP A 6 -5.86 -13.87 -10.38
CA ASP A 6 -4.66 -14.21 -9.63
C ASP A 6 -4.96 -14.03 -8.13
N ILE A 7 -4.80 -15.10 -7.35
CA ILE A 7 -4.90 -15.04 -5.89
C ILE A 7 -3.61 -15.61 -5.34
N ARG A 8 -2.92 -14.81 -4.53
CA ARG A 8 -1.68 -15.22 -3.88
C ARG A 8 -1.88 -15.35 -2.39
N GLN A 9 -1.35 -16.41 -1.83
CA GLN A 9 -1.39 -16.66 -0.41
C GLN A 9 -0.21 -15.98 0.29
N LEU A 10 -0.36 -15.71 1.57
CA LEU A 10 0.70 -15.10 2.36
C LEU A 10 1.99 -15.93 2.32
N SER A 11 1.86 -17.28 2.28
CA SER A 11 3.01 -18.17 2.18
C SER A 11 3.80 -18.02 0.88
N GLU A 12 3.21 -17.40 -0.14
CA GLU A 12 3.87 -17.16 -1.43
C GLU A 12 4.56 -15.80 -1.49
N ALA A 13 4.37 -14.95 -0.49
CA ALA A 13 5.02 -13.65 -0.41
C ALA A 13 6.51 -13.81 -0.11
N ILE A 14 7.29 -12.83 -0.56
CA ILE A 14 8.68 -12.73 -0.14
C ILE A 14 8.70 -12.06 1.22
N SER A 15 9.11 -12.80 2.24
CA SER A 15 9.11 -12.30 3.62
C SER A 15 10.51 -11.85 4.01
N VAL A 16 10.63 -10.64 4.52
CA VAL A 16 11.87 -10.04 4.96
C VAL A 16 11.69 -9.47 6.36
N GLU A 17 12.65 -9.71 7.23
CA GLU A 17 12.75 -9.01 8.50
C GLU A 17 13.92 -8.04 8.41
N LYS A 18 13.63 -6.75 8.57
CA LYS A 18 14.65 -5.71 8.49
C LYS A 18 15.42 -5.60 9.80
N ASP A 19 16.57 -4.93 9.77
CA ASP A 19 17.44 -4.77 10.93
C ASP A 19 16.72 -4.10 12.12
N ASN A 20 15.77 -3.22 11.84
CA ASN A 20 15.00 -2.55 12.87
C ASN A 20 13.83 -3.38 13.42
N GLY A 21 13.69 -4.64 12.95
CA GLY A 21 12.62 -5.53 13.39
C GLY A 21 11.35 -5.48 12.56
N THR A 22 11.26 -4.57 11.60
CA THR A 22 10.09 -4.49 10.72
C THR A 22 9.98 -5.74 9.88
N LYS A 23 8.81 -6.37 9.86
CA LYS A 23 8.53 -7.53 9.03
C LYS A 23 7.73 -7.08 7.82
N VAL A 24 8.19 -7.46 6.63
CA VAL A 24 7.53 -7.09 5.38
C VAL A 24 7.27 -8.33 4.56
N ASN A 25 6.04 -8.48 4.10
CA ASN A 25 5.65 -9.50 3.13
C ASN A 25 5.39 -8.79 1.80
N TYR A 26 6.21 -9.11 0.80
CA TYR A 26 6.15 -8.48 -0.52
C TYR A 26 5.37 -9.36 -1.49
N PHE A 27 4.35 -8.76 -2.13
CA PHE A 27 3.67 -9.33 -3.28
C PHE A 27 4.09 -8.50 -4.48
N LEU A 28 4.92 -9.07 -5.35
CA LEU A 28 5.52 -8.35 -6.48
C LEU A 28 4.80 -8.67 -7.78
N TYR A 29 4.41 -7.61 -8.49
CA TYR A 29 3.79 -7.66 -9.81
C TYR A 29 4.58 -6.74 -10.75
N PRO A 30 4.54 -6.98 -12.07
CA PRO A 30 5.33 -6.15 -13.00
C PRO A 30 5.02 -4.65 -12.96
N GLU A 31 3.77 -4.29 -12.64
CA GLU A 31 3.34 -2.89 -12.70
C GLU A 31 3.07 -2.24 -11.34
N PHE A 32 3.05 -3.04 -10.28
CA PHE A 32 2.84 -2.55 -8.92
C PHE A 32 3.34 -3.55 -7.92
N GLU A 33 3.48 -3.10 -6.67
CA GLU A 33 3.81 -3.96 -5.53
C GLU A 33 2.83 -3.70 -4.41
N ILE A 34 2.53 -4.75 -3.66
CA ILE A 34 1.74 -4.66 -2.44
C ILE A 34 2.58 -5.23 -1.32
N HIS A 35 2.76 -4.46 -0.25
CA HIS A 35 3.53 -4.89 0.92
C HIS A 35 2.61 -4.92 2.13
N GLN A 36 2.70 -5.98 2.90
CA GLN A 36 2.14 -6.04 4.25
C GLN A 36 3.27 -5.80 5.22
N ASN A 37 3.11 -4.82 6.09
CA ASN A 37 4.16 -4.41 7.03
C ASN A 37 3.67 -4.57 8.46
N VAL A 38 4.54 -5.11 9.29
CA VAL A 38 4.36 -5.16 10.74
C VAL A 38 5.52 -4.40 11.36
N LEU A 39 5.20 -3.27 11.96
CA LEU A 39 6.18 -2.35 12.53
C LEU A 39 6.18 -2.50 14.04
N PRO A 40 7.25 -3.00 14.65
CA PRO A 40 7.31 -3.13 16.11
C PRO A 40 7.22 -1.78 16.81
N ALA A 41 6.77 -1.80 18.05
CA ALA A 41 6.76 -0.59 18.89
C ALA A 41 8.15 0.03 18.95
N ASN A 42 8.21 1.35 19.01
CA ASN A 42 9.44 2.14 19.12
C ASN A 42 10.39 2.05 17.92
N THR A 43 9.91 1.56 16.79
CA THR A 43 10.72 1.52 15.57
C THR A 43 10.81 2.90 14.95
N ILE A 44 12.00 3.26 14.49
CA ILE A 44 12.23 4.52 13.76
C ILE A 44 12.93 4.17 12.47
N GLN A 45 12.31 4.51 11.35
CA GLN A 45 12.92 4.33 10.03
C GLN A 45 13.95 5.42 9.76
N ASP A 46 14.83 5.15 8.80
CA ASP A 46 15.73 6.17 8.27
C ASP A 46 14.95 7.18 7.42
N TRP A 47 15.43 8.43 7.41
CA TRP A 47 14.88 9.44 6.52
C TRP A 47 15.12 9.05 5.07
N HIS A 48 14.08 9.10 4.24
CA HIS A 48 14.18 8.74 2.83
C HIS A 48 13.10 9.44 2.02
N LYS A 49 13.24 9.35 0.70
CA LYS A 49 12.22 9.80 -0.25
C LYS A 49 12.20 8.86 -1.45
N HIS A 50 11.12 8.91 -2.21
CA HIS A 50 10.98 8.17 -3.45
C HIS A 50 11.04 9.14 -4.62
N GLN A 51 11.70 8.75 -5.71
CA GLN A 51 11.86 9.61 -6.88
C GLN A 51 10.85 9.32 -7.98
N ALA A 52 10.66 8.05 -8.31
CA ALA A 52 9.86 7.64 -9.45
C ALA A 52 8.52 7.01 -9.09
N ILE A 53 8.35 6.57 -7.86
CA ILE A 53 7.17 5.82 -7.46
C ILE A 53 6.23 6.65 -6.60
N GLU A 54 4.96 6.25 -6.63
CA GLU A 54 3.96 6.66 -5.66
C GLU A 54 3.83 5.57 -4.61
N GLU A 55 3.73 5.95 -3.35
CA GLU A 55 3.52 5.01 -2.25
C GLU A 55 2.29 5.43 -1.46
N ILE A 56 1.34 4.49 -1.33
CA ILE A 56 0.11 4.68 -0.59
C ILE A 56 0.14 3.74 0.61
N ILE A 57 -0.12 4.26 1.79
CA ILE A 57 -0.10 3.49 3.04
C ILE A 57 -1.50 3.43 3.62
N VAL A 58 -1.97 2.21 3.91
CA VAL A 58 -3.29 1.97 4.47
C VAL A 58 -3.11 1.26 5.82
N PRO A 59 -3.33 1.95 6.94
CA PRO A 59 -3.24 1.31 8.26
C PRO A 59 -4.32 0.26 8.44
N THR A 60 -3.93 -0.92 8.93
CA THR A 60 -4.85 -2.03 9.21
C THR A 60 -4.93 -2.37 10.69
N LYS A 61 -3.92 -1.98 11.46
CA LYS A 61 -3.92 -2.17 12.92
C LYS A 61 -3.10 -1.05 13.55
N GLY A 62 -3.68 -0.35 14.50
CA GLY A 62 -3.04 0.79 15.13
C GLY A 62 -2.98 2.00 14.19
N ASN A 63 -2.05 2.89 14.47
CA ASN A 63 -1.90 4.13 13.73
C ASN A 63 -0.51 4.19 13.11
N VAL A 64 -0.43 4.76 11.90
CA VAL A 64 0.85 5.02 11.26
C VAL A 64 1.24 6.47 11.53
N THR A 65 2.34 6.67 12.24
CA THR A 65 2.90 8.00 12.49
C THR A 65 4.04 8.22 11.49
N ILE A 66 4.01 9.36 10.83
CA ILE A 66 5.02 9.73 9.84
C ILE A 66 5.57 11.11 10.16
N GLN A 67 6.89 11.23 10.11
CA GLN A 67 7.56 12.52 10.19
C GLN A 67 8.00 12.94 8.81
N VAL A 68 7.79 14.20 8.50
CA VAL A 68 8.05 14.78 7.18
C VAL A 68 8.88 16.04 7.37
N LEU A 69 9.89 16.19 6.52
CA LEU A 69 10.65 17.44 6.49
C LEU A 69 9.93 18.44 5.58
N GLU A 70 9.36 19.46 6.16
CA GLU A 70 8.65 20.53 5.46
C GLU A 70 9.20 21.89 5.88
N ASP A 71 9.57 22.72 4.91
CA ASP A 71 10.08 24.08 5.16
C ASP A 71 11.22 24.10 6.19
N ASN A 72 12.13 23.13 6.08
CA ASN A 72 13.28 22.95 6.99
C ASN A 72 12.90 22.65 8.43
N ALA A 73 11.70 22.14 8.65
CA ALA A 73 11.24 21.72 9.97
C ALA A 73 10.62 20.32 9.91
N VAL A 74 10.74 19.58 10.99
CA VAL A 74 10.12 18.26 11.10
C VAL A 74 8.68 18.43 11.55
N ARG A 75 7.75 17.88 10.77
CA ARG A 75 6.34 17.84 11.12
C ARG A 75 5.90 16.39 11.27
N THR A 76 5.00 16.15 12.20
CA THR A 76 4.50 14.81 12.51
C THR A 76 3.03 14.71 12.15
N TYR A 77 2.68 13.66 11.41
CA TYR A 77 1.30 13.36 11.05
C TYR A 77 0.97 11.94 11.47
N THR A 78 -0.28 11.68 11.74
CA THR A 78 -0.76 10.35 12.10
C THR A 78 -1.94 9.97 11.21
N ALA A 79 -1.85 8.80 10.60
CA ALA A 79 -2.94 8.20 9.86
C ALA A 79 -3.52 7.04 10.69
N ASN A 80 -4.82 7.05 10.90
CA ASN A 80 -5.54 6.05 11.67
C ASN A 80 -6.12 4.98 10.75
N CYS A 81 -6.54 3.86 11.31
CA CYS A 81 -7.32 2.87 10.58
C CYS A 81 -8.53 3.55 9.94
N GLY A 82 -8.79 3.26 8.66
CA GLY A 82 -9.85 3.91 7.90
C GLY A 82 -9.39 5.14 7.12
N GLU A 83 -8.16 5.57 7.34
CA GLU A 83 -7.56 6.66 6.58
C GLU A 83 -6.55 6.14 5.57
N VAL A 84 -6.21 6.97 4.59
CA VAL A 84 -5.22 6.64 3.56
C VAL A 84 -4.15 7.71 3.58
N LEU A 85 -2.89 7.28 3.68
CA LEU A 85 -1.73 8.16 3.69
C LEU A 85 -1.02 8.07 2.33
N ARG A 86 -0.88 9.21 1.68
CA ARG A 86 -0.13 9.32 0.44
C ARG A 86 1.15 10.11 0.72
N VAL A 87 2.31 9.47 0.54
CA VAL A 87 3.59 10.09 0.92
C VAL A 87 4.12 11.07 -0.11
N LYS A 88 3.66 10.96 -1.36
CA LYS A 88 4.14 11.80 -2.47
C LYS A 88 5.67 11.70 -2.60
N GLN A 89 6.34 12.80 -2.89
CA GLN A 89 7.79 12.85 -2.97
C GLN A 89 8.42 13.51 -1.73
N SER A 90 7.74 13.38 -0.60
CA SER A 90 8.22 13.95 0.65
C SER A 90 9.47 13.25 1.15
N ILE A 91 10.29 13.98 1.90
CA ILE A 91 11.35 13.40 2.70
C ILE A 91 10.71 13.01 4.02
N HIS A 92 10.68 11.72 4.32
CA HIS A 92 9.89 11.21 5.42
C HIS A 92 10.54 10.00 6.09
N ARG A 93 10.01 9.67 7.25
CA ARG A 93 10.26 8.40 7.94
C ARG A 93 9.03 8.01 8.75
N ILE A 94 8.78 6.71 8.83
CA ILE A 94 7.70 6.17 9.65
C ILE A 94 8.24 5.83 11.02
N ILE A 95 7.44 6.12 12.03
CA ILE A 95 7.77 5.87 13.44
C ILE A 95 6.72 4.93 13.99
N GLY A 96 7.16 3.87 14.67
CA GLY A 96 6.28 2.95 15.36
C GLY A 96 5.67 3.58 16.60
N ASP A 97 4.51 3.09 17.00
CA ASP A 97 3.89 3.47 18.26
C ASP A 97 4.84 3.15 19.43
N ASP A 98 4.72 3.88 20.50
CA ASP A 98 5.55 3.64 21.69
C ASP A 98 5.09 2.43 22.52
N LYS A 99 3.89 1.91 22.28
CA LYS A 99 3.31 0.83 23.08
C LYS A 99 3.00 -0.45 22.30
N GLU A 100 2.54 -0.33 21.06
CA GLU A 100 2.03 -1.45 20.29
C GLU A 100 2.68 -1.53 18.92
N GLU A 101 2.65 -2.73 18.33
CA GLU A 101 3.03 -2.86 16.94
C GLU A 101 1.93 -2.29 16.04
N THR A 102 2.33 -1.80 14.89
CA THR A 102 1.44 -1.24 13.88
C THR A 102 1.48 -2.11 12.64
N GLU A 103 0.33 -2.34 12.03
CA GLU A 103 0.25 -3.08 10.77
C GLU A 103 -0.36 -2.19 9.71
N PHE A 104 0.22 -2.24 8.50
CA PHE A 104 -0.28 -1.45 7.39
C PHE A 104 0.07 -2.10 6.06
N ILE A 105 -0.72 -1.76 5.04
CA ILE A 105 -0.51 -2.22 3.68
C ILE A 105 0.06 -1.05 2.88
N VAL A 106 1.06 -1.34 2.06
CA VAL A 106 1.69 -0.37 1.18
C VAL A 106 1.41 -0.76 -0.26
N PHE A 107 0.95 0.20 -1.05
CA PHE A 107 0.82 0.06 -2.51
C PHE A 107 1.89 0.92 -3.15
N ARG A 108 2.68 0.33 -4.05
CA ARG A 108 3.72 1.03 -4.81
C ARG A 108 3.49 0.85 -6.30
N PHE A 109 3.56 1.94 -7.03
CA PHE A 109 3.41 1.93 -8.49
C PHE A 109 4.10 3.15 -9.08
N VAL A 110 4.32 3.09 -10.39
CA VAL A 110 4.88 4.25 -11.12
C VAL A 110 3.70 5.01 -11.72
N PRO A 111 3.41 6.24 -11.24
CA PRO A 111 2.31 7.01 -11.80
C PRO A 111 2.60 7.45 -13.24
N THR A 112 1.55 7.58 -14.03
CA THR A 112 1.69 8.02 -15.44
C THR A 112 1.99 9.51 -15.55
N GLY A 113 1.74 10.27 -14.49
CA GLY A 113 1.84 11.73 -14.52
C GLY A 113 0.62 12.41 -15.11
N ASN A 114 -0.38 11.64 -15.54
CA ASN A 114 -1.60 12.15 -16.15
C ASN A 114 -2.81 11.87 -15.24
N ASP A 115 -3.80 12.74 -15.33
CA ASP A 115 -5.07 12.49 -14.63
C ASP A 115 -5.83 11.39 -15.35
N GLN A 116 -6.01 10.25 -14.68
CA GLN A 116 -6.71 9.08 -15.20
C GLN A 116 -8.10 8.92 -14.60
N SER A 117 -8.59 9.95 -13.91
CA SER A 117 -9.84 9.89 -13.13
C SER A 117 -11.03 9.38 -13.96
N ASP A 118 -11.18 9.86 -15.19
CA ASP A 118 -12.30 9.47 -16.03
C ASP A 118 -12.25 7.99 -16.42
N LYS A 119 -11.07 7.48 -16.74
CA LYS A 119 -10.89 6.06 -17.05
C LYS A 119 -11.16 5.20 -15.83
N ILE A 120 -10.61 5.58 -14.69
CA ILE A 120 -10.78 4.83 -13.43
C ILE A 120 -12.26 4.77 -13.05
N LYS A 121 -12.93 5.92 -13.12
CA LYS A 121 -14.34 6.04 -12.70
C LYS A 121 -15.30 5.31 -13.63
N ASN A 122 -15.03 5.29 -14.93
CA ASN A 122 -15.97 4.82 -15.95
C ASN A 122 -15.61 3.49 -16.59
N ASP A 123 -14.66 2.75 -16.03
CA ASP A 123 -14.15 1.53 -16.65
C ASP A 123 -15.08 0.33 -16.57
N LYS A 124 -16.01 0.35 -15.63
CA LYS A 124 -16.88 -0.79 -15.36
C LYS A 124 -17.80 -1.09 -16.57
N VAL A 125 -17.78 -2.35 -17.01
CA VAL A 125 -18.70 -2.83 -18.05
C VAL A 125 -19.67 -3.80 -17.38
N ASP A 126 -20.97 -3.52 -17.49
CA ASP A 126 -22.00 -4.38 -16.92
C ASP A 126 -22.15 -5.65 -17.78
N CYS A 127 -22.09 -6.80 -17.15
CA CYS A 127 -22.19 -8.10 -17.81
C CYS A 127 -23.36 -8.94 -17.30
N GLU A 128 -24.33 -8.33 -16.63
CA GLU A 128 -25.47 -9.07 -16.05
C GLU A 128 -26.24 -9.88 -17.12
N LYS A 129 -26.55 -9.26 -18.25
CA LYS A 129 -27.25 -9.94 -19.33
C LYS A 129 -26.44 -11.07 -19.94
N LEU A 130 -25.17 -10.81 -20.18
CA LEU A 130 -24.27 -11.82 -20.76
C LEU A 130 -24.18 -13.06 -19.86
N VAL A 131 -23.98 -12.85 -18.55
CA VAL A 131 -23.88 -13.95 -17.58
C VAL A 131 -25.21 -14.71 -17.52
N ALA A 132 -26.35 -14.01 -17.49
CA ALA A 132 -27.66 -14.64 -17.45
C ALA A 132 -27.92 -15.52 -18.68
N GLU A 133 -27.53 -15.06 -19.87
CA GLU A 133 -27.67 -15.83 -21.11
C GLU A 133 -26.79 -17.08 -21.11
N ILE A 134 -25.53 -16.94 -20.65
CA ILE A 134 -24.60 -18.07 -20.60
C ILE A 134 -25.09 -19.13 -19.62
N LEU A 135 -25.52 -18.71 -18.43
CA LEU A 135 -26.01 -19.64 -17.42
C LEU A 135 -27.33 -20.28 -17.76
N LYS A 136 -28.18 -19.60 -18.54
CA LYS A 136 -29.44 -20.13 -18.99
C LYS A 136 -29.25 -21.30 -19.96
N GLU A 137 -28.19 -21.30 -20.75
CA GLU A 137 -27.89 -22.35 -21.73
C GLU A 137 -27.31 -23.61 -21.09
N LYS A 138 -27.00 -23.55 -19.81
CA LYS A 138 -26.51 -24.70 -19.07
C LYS A 138 -27.58 -25.31 -18.18
#